data_719c9f5f7067741b3d701edeea66a427
#
_entry.id   719c9f5f7067741b3d701edeea66a427
#
_cell.length_a   1.000
_cell.length_b   1.000
_cell.length_c   1.000
_cell.angle_alpha   90.00
_cell.angle_beta   90.00
_cell.angle_gamma   90.00
#
_symmetry.space_group_name_H-M   'P 1'
#
loop_
_entity.id
_entity.type
_entity.pdbx_description
1 polymer ?
#
loop_
_entity_poly.entity_id
_entity_poly.type
_entity_poly.pdbx_seq_one_letter_code
_entity_poly.pdbx_strand_id
1 'polypeptide(L)'
;MPNQDSWQFVLSEYIRQGEPNRAEKSAAWQAAIGLQAVDGLKTSPYLLETAKAHIEGDIDIAGAQRRIQSYYKEQANCKAVEDGTMEADIVSARITELLGEKTFQFSPAELQSIHRRLFSGVFDHAGQFRTYNITKSEWILDGDTVIYAS
;
A
#
# COMPACT_ATOMS: atom_id res chain seq x y z
N MET A 1 16.05 16.14 10.37
CA MET A 1 14.89 15.24 10.24
C MET A 1 14.36 15.35 8.83
N PRO A 2 14.35 14.27 8.05
CA PRO A 2 13.65 14.33 6.79
C PRO A 2 12.17 14.56 7.07
N ASN A 3 11.62 15.61 6.47
CA ASN A 3 10.24 16.02 6.60
C ASN A 3 9.32 14.86 6.14
N GLN A 4 8.25 14.62 6.86
CA GLN A 4 7.24 13.59 6.52
C GLN A 4 6.68 13.74 5.11
N ASP A 5 6.82 14.93 4.52
CA ASP A 5 6.30 15.30 3.19
C ASP A 5 7.34 15.14 2.06
N SER A 6 8.53 14.60 2.36
CA SER A 6 9.61 14.50 1.36
C SER A 6 9.26 13.58 0.19
N TRP A 7 8.52 12.50 0.42
CA TRP A 7 8.09 11.60 -0.64
C TRP A 7 7.07 12.24 -1.58
N GLN A 8 6.17 13.06 -1.05
CA GLN A 8 5.19 13.79 -1.86
C GLN A 8 5.89 14.73 -2.84
N PHE A 9 6.88 15.46 -2.37
CA PHE A 9 7.67 16.34 -3.20
C PHE A 9 8.40 15.58 -4.31
N VAL A 10 9.09 14.48 -3.94
CA VAL A 10 9.86 13.67 -4.89
C VAL A 10 8.96 13.09 -5.97
N LEU A 11 7.82 12.49 -5.59
CA LEU A 11 6.90 11.88 -6.54
C LEU A 11 6.17 12.92 -7.40
N SER A 12 5.84 14.08 -6.84
CA SER A 12 5.24 15.18 -7.60
C SER A 12 6.16 15.73 -8.70
N GLU A 13 7.47 15.67 -8.49
CA GLU A 13 8.44 16.08 -9.49
C GLU A 13 8.36 15.24 -10.76
N TYR A 14 8.20 13.92 -10.64
CA TYR A 14 8.02 13.02 -11.79
C TYR A 14 6.73 13.33 -12.57
N ILE A 15 5.66 13.66 -11.88
CA ILE A 15 4.39 14.06 -12.53
C ILE A 15 4.60 15.36 -13.32
N ARG A 16 5.31 16.32 -12.76
CA ARG A 16 5.59 17.60 -13.38
C ARG A 16 6.49 17.50 -14.61
N GLN A 17 7.40 16.53 -14.65
CA GLN A 17 8.30 16.31 -15.77
C GLN A 17 7.60 15.80 -17.04
N GLY A 18 6.36 15.31 -16.92
CA GLY A 18 5.45 15.13 -18.06
C GLY A 18 5.68 13.92 -18.95
N GLU A 19 6.55 12.98 -18.59
CA GLU A 19 6.64 11.70 -19.31
C GLU A 19 5.48 10.79 -18.88
N PRO A 20 4.57 10.35 -19.79
CA PRO A 20 3.33 9.67 -19.41
C PRO A 20 3.54 8.45 -18.52
N ASN A 21 4.48 7.59 -18.85
CA ASN A 21 4.75 6.37 -18.07
C ASN A 21 5.29 6.68 -16.67
N ARG A 22 6.18 7.64 -16.54
CA ARG A 22 6.73 8.09 -15.26
C ARG A 22 5.68 8.78 -14.43
N ALA A 23 4.89 9.65 -15.03
CA ALA A 23 3.82 10.36 -14.36
C ALA A 23 2.74 9.39 -13.84
N GLU A 24 2.31 8.41 -14.63
CA GLU A 24 1.34 7.40 -14.22
C GLU A 24 1.85 6.53 -13.06
N LYS A 25 3.08 6.03 -13.17
CA LYS A 25 3.71 5.24 -12.10
C LYS A 25 3.87 6.06 -10.82
N SER A 26 4.31 7.30 -10.94
CA SER A 26 4.48 8.21 -9.80
C SER A 26 3.15 8.51 -9.12
N ALA A 27 2.09 8.76 -9.90
CA ALA A 27 0.74 8.96 -9.36
C ALA A 27 0.23 7.71 -8.62
N ALA A 28 0.49 6.52 -9.15
CA ALA A 28 0.11 5.25 -8.51
C ALA A 28 0.83 5.06 -7.17
N TRP A 29 2.15 5.28 -7.11
CA TRP A 29 2.91 5.22 -5.86
C TRP A 29 2.45 6.28 -4.86
N GLN A 30 2.21 7.49 -5.31
CA GLN A 30 1.73 8.57 -4.44
C GLN A 30 0.37 8.22 -3.81
N ALA A 31 -0.55 7.67 -4.60
CA ALA A 31 -1.84 7.21 -4.11
C ALA A 31 -1.68 6.05 -3.10
N ALA A 32 -0.85 5.07 -3.41
CA ALA A 32 -0.62 3.91 -2.56
C ALA A 32 -0.03 4.31 -1.20
N ILE A 33 1.03 5.12 -1.20
CA ILE A 33 1.68 5.59 0.04
C ILE A 33 0.72 6.51 0.82
N GLY A 34 -0.03 7.36 0.12
CA GLY A 34 -1.02 8.24 0.76
C GLY A 34 -2.13 7.47 1.46
N LEU A 35 -2.59 6.35 0.89
CA LEU A 35 -3.57 5.47 1.53
C LEU A 35 -3.04 4.85 2.83
N GLN A 36 -1.78 4.46 2.88
CA GLN A 36 -1.16 3.97 4.11
C GLN A 36 -1.06 5.09 5.17
N ALA A 37 -0.73 6.30 4.75
CA ALA A 37 -0.67 7.45 5.66
C ALA A 37 -2.01 7.78 6.29
N VAL A 38 -3.13 7.59 5.58
CA VAL A 38 -4.50 7.77 6.13
C VAL A 38 -4.75 6.82 7.30
N ASP A 39 -4.23 5.59 7.24
CA ASP A 39 -4.32 4.60 8.31
C ASP A 39 -3.25 4.80 9.41
N GLY A 40 -2.47 5.87 9.34
CA GLY A 40 -1.41 6.14 10.30
C GLY A 40 -0.15 5.31 10.10
N LEU A 41 -0.04 4.59 9.01
CA LEU A 41 1.12 3.77 8.68
C LEU A 41 2.17 4.59 7.91
N LYS A 42 3.43 4.28 8.14
CA LYS A 42 4.56 4.95 7.48
C LYS A 42 5.36 3.95 6.67
N THR A 43 5.67 4.32 5.44
CA THR A 43 6.56 3.56 4.57
C THR A 43 8.03 3.83 4.93
N SER A 44 8.90 2.87 4.61
CA SER A 44 10.34 3.01 4.83
C SER A 44 11.00 3.89 3.76
N PRO A 45 12.19 4.45 4.03
CA PRO A 45 13.01 5.08 2.99
C PRO A 45 13.38 4.11 1.87
N TYR A 46 13.56 2.83 2.17
CA TYR A 46 13.84 1.78 1.19
C TYR A 46 12.70 1.63 0.17
N LEU A 47 11.43 1.74 0.61
CA LEU A 47 10.30 1.73 -0.31
C LEU A 47 10.38 2.88 -1.31
N LEU A 48 10.71 4.08 -0.87
CA LEU A 48 10.82 5.24 -1.74
C LEU A 48 11.91 5.05 -2.81
N GLU A 49 13.05 4.50 -2.45
CA GLU A 49 14.11 4.18 -3.41
C GLU A 49 13.68 3.10 -4.41
N THR A 50 12.96 2.10 -3.93
CA THR A 50 12.38 1.05 -4.79
C THR A 50 11.34 1.64 -5.75
N ALA A 51 10.48 2.54 -5.26
CA ALA A 51 9.49 3.22 -6.08
C ALA A 51 10.16 4.06 -7.19
N LYS A 52 11.21 4.81 -6.86
CA LYS A 52 12.00 5.57 -7.84
C LYS A 52 12.56 4.66 -8.94
N ALA A 53 13.17 3.53 -8.56
CA ALA A 53 13.71 2.59 -9.53
C ALA A 53 12.63 2.02 -10.48
N HIS A 54 11.43 1.78 -9.96
CA HIS A 54 10.29 1.37 -10.79
C HIS A 54 9.81 2.49 -11.72
N ILE A 55 9.70 3.72 -11.22
CA ILE A 55 9.27 4.88 -12.00
C ILE A 55 10.25 5.14 -13.15
N GLU A 56 11.54 5.05 -12.89
CA GLU A 56 12.60 5.27 -13.88
C GLU A 56 12.75 4.12 -14.87
N GLY A 57 12.10 2.98 -14.62
CA GLY A 57 12.10 1.82 -15.50
C GLY A 57 13.27 0.86 -15.29
N ASP A 58 14.05 1.04 -14.22
CA ASP A 58 15.17 0.14 -13.89
C ASP A 58 14.68 -1.24 -13.44
N ILE A 59 13.51 -1.30 -12.85
CA ILE A 59 12.82 -2.53 -12.44
C ILE A 59 11.35 -2.46 -12.80
N ASP A 60 10.74 -3.63 -13.01
CA ASP A 60 9.28 -3.76 -13.14
C ASP A 60 8.61 -3.84 -11.74
N ILE A 61 7.29 -3.85 -11.71
CA ILE A 61 6.55 -3.93 -10.43
C ILE A 61 6.82 -5.24 -9.70
N ALA A 62 6.97 -6.34 -10.41
CA ALA A 62 7.34 -7.62 -9.81
C ALA A 62 8.74 -7.56 -9.19
N GLY A 63 9.69 -6.88 -9.83
CA GLY A 63 11.02 -6.60 -9.30
C GLY A 63 10.98 -5.75 -8.03
N ALA A 64 10.11 -4.74 -8.00
CA ALA A 64 9.90 -3.91 -6.81
C ALA A 64 9.38 -4.75 -5.63
N GLN A 65 8.39 -5.59 -5.87
CA GLN A 65 7.85 -6.49 -4.85
C GLN A 65 8.90 -7.47 -4.32
N ARG A 66 9.71 -8.06 -5.20
CA ARG A 66 10.81 -8.96 -4.80
C ARG A 66 11.86 -8.24 -3.93
N ARG A 67 12.23 -7.02 -4.27
CA ARG A 67 13.16 -6.22 -3.47
C ARG A 67 12.63 -5.96 -2.06
N ILE A 68 11.36 -5.60 -1.94
CA ILE A 68 10.72 -5.35 -0.65
C ILE A 68 10.69 -6.63 0.18
N GLN A 69 10.30 -7.76 -0.41
CA GLN A 69 10.26 -9.04 0.28
C GLN A 69 11.66 -9.48 0.76
N SER A 70 12.67 -9.33 -0.08
CA SER A 70 14.06 -9.65 0.28
C SER A 70 14.56 -8.78 1.43
N TYR A 71 14.27 -7.49 1.36
CA TYR A 71 14.63 -6.54 2.42
C TYR A 71 14.08 -6.97 3.79
N TYR A 72 12.81 -7.34 3.85
CA TYR A 72 12.22 -7.76 5.13
C TYR A 72 12.64 -9.16 5.58
N LYS A 73 12.97 -10.07 4.67
CA LYS A 73 13.58 -11.35 5.02
C LYS A 73 14.94 -11.17 5.69
N GLU A 74 15.75 -10.27 5.17
CA GLU A 74 17.07 -9.95 5.75
C GLU A 74 16.92 -9.25 7.10
N GLN A 75 15.99 -8.31 7.22
CA GLN A 75 15.71 -7.58 8.45
C GLN A 75 15.14 -8.46 9.57
N ALA A 76 14.33 -9.46 9.24
CA ALA A 76 13.77 -10.39 10.21
C ALA A 76 14.86 -11.15 11.00
N ASN A 77 16.04 -11.30 10.42
CA ASN A 77 17.19 -11.87 11.10
C ASN A 77 17.97 -10.87 11.99
N CYS A 78 17.65 -9.59 11.92
CA CYS A 78 18.51 -8.55 12.50
C CYS A 78 17.90 -7.66 13.59
N LYS A 79 16.61 -7.59 13.80
CA LYS A 79 15.88 -6.95 14.93
C LYS A 79 14.45 -6.57 14.54
N ALA A 80 13.61 -6.35 15.53
CA ALA A 80 12.20 -5.97 15.41
C ALA A 80 11.97 -4.87 14.35
N VAL A 81 11.52 -5.29 13.19
CA VAL A 81 10.91 -4.38 12.22
C VAL A 81 9.58 -3.91 12.82
N GLU A 82 9.30 -2.63 12.76
CA GLU A 82 7.97 -2.13 13.09
C GLU A 82 6.98 -2.79 12.15
N ASP A 83 6.07 -3.61 12.67
CA ASP A 83 5.11 -4.38 11.88
C ASP A 83 4.32 -3.51 10.90
N GLY A 84 3.96 -2.30 11.33
CA GLY A 84 3.23 -1.34 10.50
C GLY A 84 4.03 -0.83 9.30
N THR A 85 5.35 -0.72 9.39
CA THR A 85 6.20 -0.28 8.28
C THR A 85 6.32 -1.38 7.21
N MET A 86 6.49 -2.63 7.63
CA MET A 86 6.51 -3.77 6.71
C MET A 86 5.19 -3.90 5.96
N GLU A 87 4.06 -3.81 6.67
CA GLU A 87 2.74 -3.80 6.07
C GLU A 87 2.61 -2.67 5.04
N ALA A 88 2.96 -1.44 5.43
CA ALA A 88 2.86 -0.28 4.55
C ALA A 88 3.66 -0.44 3.27
N ASP A 89 4.87 -0.97 3.35
CA ASP A 89 5.74 -1.19 2.19
C ASP A 89 5.17 -2.26 1.25
N ILE A 90 4.78 -3.41 1.79
CA ILE A 90 4.24 -4.52 1.00
C ILE A 90 2.93 -4.12 0.33
N VAL A 91 2.01 -3.52 1.08
CA VAL A 91 0.69 -3.15 0.58
C VAL A 91 0.80 -2.01 -0.45
N SER A 92 1.68 -1.02 -0.24
CA SER A 92 1.91 0.05 -1.21
C SER A 92 2.34 -0.47 -2.58
N ALA A 93 3.25 -1.43 -2.63
CA ALA A 93 3.68 -2.02 -3.90
C ALA A 93 2.53 -2.78 -4.58
N ARG A 94 1.69 -3.47 -3.83
CA ARG A 94 0.54 -4.21 -4.35
C ARG A 94 -0.58 -3.28 -4.85
N ILE A 95 -0.82 -2.16 -4.17
CA ILE A 95 -1.76 -1.13 -4.64
C ILE A 95 -1.25 -0.53 -5.95
N THR A 96 0.04 -0.23 -6.04
CA THR A 96 0.65 0.32 -7.26
C THR A 96 0.46 -0.64 -8.45
N GLU A 97 0.64 -1.94 -8.24
CA GLU A 97 0.37 -2.96 -9.26
C GLU A 97 -1.11 -2.94 -9.69
N LEU A 98 -2.04 -2.93 -8.74
CA LEU A 98 -3.48 -2.89 -9.01
C LEU A 98 -3.90 -1.64 -9.79
N LEU A 99 -3.35 -0.48 -9.44
CA LEU A 99 -3.65 0.78 -10.13
C LEU A 99 -3.11 0.80 -11.57
N GLY A 100 -2.10 -0.02 -11.86
CA GLY A 100 -1.59 -0.22 -13.21
C GLY A 100 -2.47 -1.12 -14.10
N GLU A 101 -3.37 -1.89 -13.50
CA GLU A 101 -4.29 -2.77 -14.21
C GLU A 101 -5.53 -1.99 -14.67
N LYS A 102 -5.95 -2.19 -15.92
CA LYS A 102 -7.09 -1.46 -16.50
C LYS A 102 -8.41 -2.25 -16.47
N THR A 103 -8.44 -3.37 -15.75
CA THR A 103 -9.60 -4.24 -15.67
C THR A 103 -10.19 -4.22 -14.27
N PHE A 104 -11.22 -3.41 -14.06
CA PHE A 104 -11.96 -3.37 -12.80
C PHE A 104 -13.44 -3.68 -13.06
N GLN A 105 -13.98 -4.64 -12.30
CA GLN A 105 -15.41 -4.92 -12.27
C GLN A 105 -15.93 -4.78 -10.84
N PHE A 106 -16.98 -4.02 -10.67
CA PHE A 106 -17.59 -3.81 -9.36
C PHE A 106 -18.46 -5.02 -8.96
N SER A 107 -17.87 -5.93 -8.18
CA SER A 107 -18.59 -7.10 -7.64
C SER A 107 -18.04 -7.50 -6.27
N PRO A 108 -18.83 -8.18 -5.42
CA PRO A 108 -18.32 -8.70 -4.15
C PRO A 108 -17.13 -9.66 -4.31
N ALA A 109 -17.13 -10.48 -5.35
CA ALA A 109 -16.05 -11.39 -5.68
C ALA A 109 -14.77 -10.63 -6.04
N GLU A 110 -14.87 -9.55 -6.79
CA GLU A 110 -13.75 -8.69 -7.13
C GLU A 110 -13.18 -8.00 -5.88
N LEU A 111 -14.05 -7.50 -5.00
CA LEU A 111 -13.63 -6.91 -3.73
C LEU A 111 -12.86 -7.91 -2.86
N GLN A 112 -13.33 -9.16 -2.75
CA GLN A 112 -12.61 -10.22 -2.04
C GLN A 112 -11.25 -10.52 -2.69
N SER A 113 -11.20 -10.55 -4.01
CA SER A 113 -9.99 -10.80 -4.79
C SER A 113 -8.94 -9.70 -4.53
N ILE A 114 -9.36 -8.44 -4.58
CA ILE A 114 -8.50 -7.28 -4.28
C ILE A 114 -7.98 -7.35 -2.84
N HIS A 115 -8.85 -7.59 -1.88
CA HIS A 115 -8.46 -7.70 -0.48
C HIS A 115 -7.44 -8.83 -0.26
N ARG A 116 -7.67 -9.99 -0.90
CA ARG A 116 -6.73 -11.11 -0.84
C ARG A 116 -5.38 -10.74 -1.43
N ARG A 117 -5.35 -10.09 -2.58
CA ARG A 117 -4.11 -9.66 -3.24
C ARG A 117 -3.31 -8.67 -2.40
N LEU A 118 -3.99 -7.71 -1.77
CA LEU A 118 -3.33 -6.69 -0.95
C LEU A 118 -2.73 -7.26 0.34
N PHE A 119 -3.45 -8.17 1.01
CA PHE A 119 -3.14 -8.56 2.37
C PHE A 119 -2.67 -10.01 2.52
N SER A 120 -2.52 -10.76 1.44
CA SER A 120 -2.00 -12.12 1.47
C SER A 120 -0.59 -12.15 2.08
N GLY A 121 -0.41 -12.98 3.12
CA GLY A 121 0.83 -13.05 3.88
C GLY A 121 1.04 -11.90 4.87
N VAL A 122 0.12 -10.94 4.92
CA VAL A 122 0.09 -9.85 5.92
C VAL A 122 -0.93 -10.18 7.00
N PHE A 123 -2.14 -10.57 6.59
CA PHE A 123 -3.21 -10.99 7.50
C PHE A 123 -3.75 -12.36 7.14
N ASP A 124 -4.03 -13.18 8.15
CA ASP A 124 -4.60 -14.52 7.95
C ASP A 124 -6.01 -14.51 7.35
N HIS A 125 -6.75 -13.42 7.56
CA HIS A 125 -8.12 -13.24 7.05
C HIS A 125 -8.18 -12.59 5.65
N ALA A 126 -7.07 -12.50 4.93
CA ALA A 126 -7.01 -11.87 3.61
C ALA A 126 -8.04 -12.50 2.64
N GLY A 127 -8.89 -11.67 2.04
CA GLY A 127 -9.93 -12.10 1.11
C GLY A 127 -11.15 -12.75 1.75
N GLN A 128 -11.32 -12.65 3.07
CA GLN A 128 -12.48 -13.19 3.78
C GLN A 128 -13.42 -12.07 4.23
N PHE A 129 -14.71 -12.29 4.10
CA PHE A 129 -15.69 -11.42 4.75
C PHE A 129 -15.68 -11.64 6.26
N ARG A 130 -15.90 -10.57 7.00
CA ARG A 130 -16.03 -10.66 8.45
C ARG A 130 -17.31 -11.41 8.83
N THR A 131 -17.20 -12.23 9.85
CA THR A 131 -18.33 -12.94 10.46
C THR A 131 -18.75 -12.32 11.80
N TYR A 132 -18.14 -11.21 12.17
CA TYR A 132 -18.40 -10.51 13.43
C TYR A 132 -18.57 -9.00 13.19
N ASN A 133 -19.30 -8.35 14.09
CA ASN A 133 -19.48 -6.91 14.05
C ASN A 133 -18.22 -6.21 14.55
N ILE A 134 -17.90 -5.05 13.98
CA ILE A 134 -16.85 -4.18 14.48
C ILE A 134 -17.47 -2.98 15.20
N THR A 135 -16.89 -2.63 16.33
CA THR A 135 -17.23 -1.41 17.04
C THR A 135 -16.32 -0.30 16.53
N LYS A 136 -16.91 0.78 16.05
CA LYS A 136 -16.17 2.00 15.73
C LYS A 136 -16.23 2.94 16.90
N SER A 137 -15.07 3.35 17.39
CA SER A 137 -14.95 4.40 18.40
C SER A 137 -15.01 5.77 17.73
N GLU A 138 -16.17 6.12 17.19
CA GLU A 138 -16.40 7.45 16.63
C GLU A 138 -17.34 8.24 17.55
N TRP A 139 -17.02 9.51 17.76
CA TRP A 139 -17.80 10.40 18.63
C TRP A 139 -19.27 10.52 18.22
N ILE A 140 -19.59 10.38 16.92
CA ILE A 140 -20.96 10.43 16.37
C ILE A 140 -21.78 9.21 16.82
N LEU A 141 -21.13 8.07 17.04
CA LEU A 141 -21.80 6.82 17.39
C LEU A 141 -21.86 6.58 18.89
N ASP A 142 -21.23 7.44 19.70
CA ASP A 142 -21.20 7.36 21.17
C ASP A 142 -20.93 5.95 21.72
N GLY A 143 -20.07 5.19 21.00
CA GLY A 143 -19.69 3.82 21.35
C GLY A 143 -20.62 2.72 20.84
N ASP A 144 -21.67 3.06 20.11
CA ASP A 144 -22.56 2.07 19.51
C ASP A 144 -21.89 1.30 18.36
N THR A 145 -22.28 0.04 18.22
CA THR A 145 -21.76 -0.85 17.17
C THR A 145 -22.60 -0.71 15.89
N VAL A 146 -21.93 -0.50 14.76
CA VAL A 146 -22.59 -0.56 13.46
C VAL A 146 -22.83 -2.02 13.07
N ILE A 147 -24.09 -2.40 12.92
CA ILE A 147 -24.48 -3.71 12.42
C ILE A 147 -24.50 -3.64 10.88
N TYR A 148 -23.63 -4.40 10.26
CA TYR A 148 -23.63 -4.52 8.80
C TYR A 148 -24.57 -5.63 8.39
N ALA A 149 -25.33 -5.40 7.32
CA ALA A 149 -26.18 -6.42 6.74
C ALA A 149 -25.36 -7.65 6.34
N SER A 150 -25.81 -8.81 6.76
CA SER A 150 -25.23 -10.12 6.41
C SER A 150 -25.58 -10.52 4.97
#